data_938366fe7cc236abb6f15ec6fc1a4292
#
_entry.id   938366fe7cc236abb6f15ec6fc1a4292
#
_cell.length_a   1.000
_cell.length_b   1.000
_cell.length_c   1.000
_cell.angle_alpha   90.00
_cell.angle_beta   90.00
_cell.angle_gamma   90.00
#
_symmetry.space_group_name_H-M   'P 1'
#
loop_
_entity.id
_entity.type
_entity.pdbx_description
1 polymer ?
#
loop_
_entity_poly.entity_id
_entity_poly.type
_entity_poly.pdbx_seq_one_letter_code
_entity_poly.pdbx_strand_id
1 'polypeptide(L)'
;MGVWTANMPATGDAPGAKFNYSSGFSNLVSDILTTALCPDGGAAERKAAMLSFFEDHLAGPLGCGGRLQPKFDASGTFVGSSWLYGTALDFARLPFLYLLDGVWGGVRVLPEGWAEYACTISAAEEEEGGPKCEHRALSWPVGKAPSLTST
;
A
#
# COMPACT_ATOMS: atom_id res chain seq x y z
N MET A 1 3.16 13.64 -9.57
CA MET A 1 4.26 12.66 -9.33
C MET A 1 4.18 11.44 -10.26
N GLY A 2 3.02 10.83 -10.48
CA GLY A 2 2.85 9.65 -11.33
C GLY A 2 3.37 9.83 -12.76
N VAL A 3 3.05 10.93 -13.39
CA VAL A 3 3.51 11.26 -14.77
C VAL A 3 5.03 11.27 -14.91
N TRP A 4 5.75 11.80 -13.93
CA TRP A 4 7.22 11.80 -13.95
C TRP A 4 7.77 10.38 -13.89
N THR A 5 7.24 9.54 -13.00
CA THR A 5 7.67 8.14 -12.87
C THR A 5 7.34 7.33 -14.13
N ALA A 6 6.17 7.53 -14.73
CA ALA A 6 5.76 6.84 -15.95
C ALA A 6 6.67 7.14 -17.16
N ASN A 7 7.35 8.30 -17.15
CA ASN A 7 8.27 8.71 -18.21
C ASN A 7 9.74 8.34 -17.92
N MET A 8 10.03 7.64 -16.81
CA MET A 8 11.38 7.16 -16.54
C MET A 8 11.74 6.04 -17.52
N PRO A 9 13.00 5.96 -17.98
CA PRO A 9 13.44 4.85 -18.81
C PRO A 9 13.35 3.54 -18.03
N ALA A 10 13.02 2.45 -18.73
CA ALA A 10 13.01 1.11 -18.13
C ALA A 10 14.44 0.73 -17.68
N THR A 11 14.55 0.01 -16.57
CA THR A 11 15.83 -0.47 -16.02
C THR A 11 16.49 -1.53 -16.88
N GLY A 12 15.75 -2.14 -17.82
CA GLY A 12 16.21 -3.26 -18.64
C GLY A 12 16.01 -4.63 -17.98
N ASP A 13 15.64 -4.67 -16.70
CA ASP A 13 15.33 -5.92 -16.02
C ASP A 13 13.95 -6.45 -16.42
N ALA A 14 13.81 -7.77 -16.51
CA ALA A 14 12.50 -8.38 -16.74
C ALA A 14 11.58 -8.14 -15.52
N PRO A 15 10.25 -8.01 -15.73
CA PRO A 15 9.30 -7.89 -14.62
C PRO A 15 9.46 -9.05 -13.61
N GLY A 16 9.55 -8.71 -12.32
CA GLY A 16 9.73 -9.68 -11.25
C GLY A 16 11.17 -10.16 -11.03
N ALA A 17 12.13 -9.77 -11.88
CA ALA A 17 13.53 -10.21 -11.75
C ALA A 17 14.27 -9.50 -10.62
N LYS A 18 13.89 -8.25 -10.33
CA LYS A 18 14.55 -7.43 -9.31
C LYS A 18 13.53 -6.59 -8.56
N PHE A 19 13.69 -6.52 -7.24
CA PHE A 19 12.95 -5.57 -6.43
C PHE A 19 13.62 -4.20 -6.49
N ASN A 20 12.82 -3.15 -6.68
CA ASN A 20 13.29 -1.77 -6.61
C ASN A 20 12.35 -0.98 -5.68
N TYR A 21 12.83 -0.63 -4.50
CA TYR A 21 12.10 0.21 -3.56
C TYR A 21 11.99 1.64 -4.11
N SER A 22 10.79 2.03 -4.49
CA SER A 22 10.56 3.34 -5.10
C SER A 22 9.21 3.96 -4.72
N SER A 23 9.25 5.14 -4.12
CA SER A 23 8.07 5.99 -3.93
C SER A 23 7.37 6.34 -5.26
N GLY A 24 8.11 6.37 -6.35
CA GLY A 24 7.58 6.63 -7.68
C GLY A 24 6.57 5.57 -8.10
N PHE A 25 6.85 4.29 -7.89
CA PHE A 25 5.93 3.20 -8.23
C PHE A 25 4.65 3.24 -7.38
N SER A 26 4.75 3.50 -6.08
CA SER A 26 3.57 3.65 -5.23
C SER A 26 2.68 4.80 -5.68
N ASN A 27 3.29 5.92 -6.08
CA ASN A 27 2.55 7.08 -6.61
C ASN A 27 1.97 6.82 -8.00
N LEU A 28 2.60 5.98 -8.82
CA LEU A 28 2.05 5.56 -10.12
C LEU A 28 0.78 4.71 -9.92
N VAL A 29 0.81 3.74 -9.00
CA VAL A 29 -0.37 2.95 -8.63
C VAL A 29 -1.50 3.85 -8.11
N SER A 30 -1.16 4.84 -7.28
CA SER A 30 -2.13 5.82 -6.78
C SER A 30 -2.76 6.66 -7.90
N ASP A 31 -1.99 7.03 -8.91
CA ASP A 31 -2.49 7.79 -10.07
C ASP A 31 -3.40 6.93 -10.95
N ILE A 32 -3.04 5.68 -11.18
CA ILE A 32 -3.88 4.70 -11.90
C ILE A 32 -5.22 4.53 -11.17
N LEU A 33 -5.20 4.30 -9.86
CA LEU A 33 -6.42 4.16 -9.06
C LEU A 33 -7.26 5.42 -9.09
N THR A 34 -6.65 6.59 -8.85
CA THR A 34 -7.37 7.87 -8.85
C THR A 34 -8.00 8.15 -10.22
N THR A 35 -7.30 7.82 -11.31
CA THR A 35 -7.82 7.96 -12.67
C THR A 35 -8.98 6.99 -12.95
N ALA A 36 -8.89 5.75 -12.45
CA ALA A 36 -9.98 4.78 -12.58
C ALA A 36 -11.25 5.22 -11.84
N LEU A 37 -11.10 5.87 -10.68
CA LEU A 37 -12.21 6.37 -9.88
C LEU A 37 -12.83 7.65 -10.47
N CYS A 38 -12.04 8.49 -11.10
CA CYS A 38 -12.47 9.78 -11.62
C CYS A 38 -11.63 10.17 -12.87
N PRO A 39 -11.94 9.59 -14.06
CA PRO A 39 -11.12 9.74 -15.26
C PRO A 39 -11.07 11.16 -15.80
N ASP A 40 -12.20 11.88 -15.79
CA ASP A 40 -12.33 13.21 -16.42
C ASP A 40 -12.41 14.35 -15.38
N GLY A 41 -12.19 14.05 -14.09
CA GLY A 41 -12.34 15.03 -13.02
C GLY A 41 -11.14 15.95 -12.86
N GLY A 42 -11.40 17.19 -12.43
CA GLY A 42 -10.39 18.10 -11.92
C GLY A 42 -9.80 17.66 -10.55
N ALA A 43 -8.78 18.37 -10.07
CA ALA A 43 -8.06 18.02 -8.86
C ALA A 43 -8.97 17.85 -7.62
N ALA A 44 -9.99 18.69 -7.47
CA ALA A 44 -10.92 18.61 -6.34
C ALA A 44 -11.81 17.38 -6.43
N GLU A 45 -12.30 17.04 -7.63
CA GLU A 45 -13.16 15.88 -7.86
C GLU A 45 -12.39 14.57 -7.71
N ARG A 46 -11.18 14.48 -8.25
CA ARG A 46 -10.25 13.34 -8.08
C ARG A 46 -9.96 13.08 -6.61
N LYS A 47 -9.65 14.13 -5.85
CA LYS A 47 -9.45 14.04 -4.40
C LYS A 47 -10.71 13.55 -3.68
N ALA A 48 -11.89 14.10 -4.01
CA ALA A 48 -13.14 13.71 -3.38
C ALA A 48 -13.48 12.24 -3.65
N ALA A 49 -13.33 11.77 -4.90
CA ALA A 49 -13.55 10.39 -5.28
C ALA A 49 -12.63 9.41 -4.52
N MET A 50 -11.34 9.75 -4.41
CA MET A 50 -10.38 8.93 -3.66
C MET A 50 -10.67 8.93 -2.16
N LEU A 51 -11.07 10.06 -1.56
CA LEU A 51 -11.45 10.12 -0.15
C LEU A 51 -12.68 9.27 0.15
N SER A 52 -13.71 9.32 -0.72
CA SER A 52 -14.89 8.46 -0.58
C SER A 52 -14.50 6.99 -0.67
N PHE A 53 -13.73 6.61 -1.70
CA PHE A 53 -13.24 5.24 -1.85
C PHE A 53 -12.46 4.77 -0.63
N PHE A 54 -11.55 5.58 -0.10
CA PHE A 54 -10.74 5.26 1.06
C PHE A 54 -11.61 5.09 2.33
N GLU A 55 -12.60 5.97 2.53
CA GLU A 55 -13.53 5.88 3.67
C GLU A 55 -14.42 4.65 3.54
N ASP A 56 -15.02 4.41 2.38
CA ASP A 56 -16.00 3.35 2.17
C ASP A 56 -15.37 1.95 2.24
N HIS A 57 -14.12 1.80 1.77
CA HIS A 57 -13.49 0.49 1.62
C HIS A 57 -12.41 0.16 2.66
N LEU A 58 -11.90 1.15 3.40
CA LEU A 58 -10.84 0.92 4.37
C LEU A 58 -11.11 1.59 5.72
N ALA A 59 -11.14 2.92 5.77
CA ALA A 59 -11.16 3.65 7.03
C ALA A 59 -12.47 3.45 7.81
N GLY A 60 -13.61 3.49 7.14
CA GLY A 60 -14.93 3.24 7.72
C GLY A 60 -15.06 1.82 8.26
N PRO A 61 -14.85 0.76 7.46
CA PRO A 61 -14.88 -0.62 7.93
C PRO A 61 -13.98 -0.89 9.14
N LEU A 62 -12.78 -0.30 9.16
CA LEU A 62 -11.84 -0.42 10.28
C LEU A 62 -12.22 0.42 11.51
N GLY A 63 -13.28 1.22 11.43
CA GLY A 63 -13.67 2.14 12.49
C GLY A 63 -12.68 3.28 12.71
N CYS A 64 -11.94 3.67 11.66
CA CYS A 64 -10.99 4.79 11.65
C CYS A 64 -11.60 6.08 11.09
N GLY A 65 -12.87 6.08 10.71
CA GLY A 65 -13.55 7.13 9.95
C GLY A 65 -13.13 8.55 10.32
N GLY A 66 -12.70 9.31 9.32
CA GLY A 66 -12.24 10.70 9.45
C GLY A 66 -10.90 10.90 10.18
N ARG A 67 -10.34 9.89 10.84
CA ARG A 67 -9.06 10.00 11.56
C ARG A 67 -7.84 9.62 10.73
N LEU A 68 -7.99 8.63 9.83
CA LEU A 68 -6.96 8.34 8.82
C LEU A 68 -7.08 9.36 7.70
N GLN A 69 -6.07 10.20 7.56
CA GLN A 69 -6.09 11.33 6.63
C GLN A 69 -4.97 11.20 5.59
N PRO A 70 -5.30 10.71 4.39
CA PRO A 70 -4.36 10.69 3.28
C PRO A 70 -4.10 12.10 2.76
N LYS A 71 -2.91 12.33 2.20
CA LYS A 71 -2.54 13.58 1.52
C LYS A 71 -2.54 13.41 0.02
N PHE A 72 -2.71 14.54 -0.67
CA PHE A 72 -2.88 14.62 -2.12
C PHE A 72 -1.90 15.62 -2.69
N ASP A 73 -1.47 15.38 -3.91
CA ASP A 73 -0.71 16.35 -4.67
C ASP A 73 -1.61 17.41 -5.33
N ALA A 74 -1.00 18.34 -6.06
CA ALA A 74 -1.73 19.44 -6.71
C ALA A 74 -2.70 18.98 -7.81
N SER A 75 -2.54 17.76 -8.33
CA SER A 75 -3.45 17.16 -9.33
C SER A 75 -4.60 16.37 -8.69
N GLY A 76 -4.69 16.34 -7.36
CA GLY A 76 -5.69 15.58 -6.65
C GLY A 76 -5.40 14.07 -6.56
N THR A 77 -4.17 13.66 -6.89
CA THR A 77 -3.73 12.27 -6.78
C THR A 77 -3.27 12.00 -5.35
N PHE A 78 -3.69 10.87 -4.80
CA PHE A 78 -3.24 10.39 -3.50
C PHE A 78 -1.74 10.11 -3.49
N VAL A 79 -1.02 10.59 -2.48
CA VAL A 79 0.41 10.31 -2.31
C VAL A 79 0.60 8.98 -1.56
N GLY A 80 0.46 7.87 -2.29
CA GLY A 80 0.45 6.51 -1.74
C GLY A 80 1.81 6.02 -1.21
N SER A 81 2.89 6.75 -1.46
CA SER A 81 4.21 6.43 -0.93
C SER A 81 4.43 6.90 0.51
N SER A 82 3.60 7.86 0.99
CA SER A 82 3.80 8.52 2.28
C SER A 82 2.60 9.40 2.64
N TRP A 83 2.71 10.07 3.81
CA TRP A 83 1.76 11.11 4.24
C TRP A 83 0.33 10.61 4.48
N LEU A 84 0.20 9.44 5.06
CA LEU A 84 -1.02 9.04 5.76
C LEU A 84 -0.88 9.44 7.24
N TYR A 85 -1.85 10.18 7.75
CA TYR A 85 -1.87 10.63 9.14
C TYR A 85 -3.00 9.91 9.89
N GLY A 86 -2.73 9.54 11.13
CA GLY A 86 -3.68 8.87 12.00
C GLY A 86 -3.15 8.74 13.41
N THR A 87 -3.94 8.22 14.32
CA THR A 87 -3.48 7.86 15.66
C THR A 87 -2.69 6.54 15.62
N ALA A 88 -1.87 6.28 16.64
CA ALA A 88 -1.18 5.00 16.77
C ALA A 88 -2.15 3.80 16.73
N LEU A 89 -3.34 3.96 17.32
CA LEU A 89 -4.38 2.93 17.31
C LEU A 89 -4.95 2.69 15.89
N ASP A 90 -5.16 3.74 15.12
CA ASP A 90 -5.63 3.61 13.74
C ASP A 90 -4.59 2.89 12.87
N PHE A 91 -3.31 3.20 13.05
CA PHE A 91 -2.23 2.48 12.37
C PHE A 91 -2.10 1.02 12.83
N ALA A 92 -2.35 0.71 14.11
CA ALA A 92 -2.30 -0.67 14.60
C ALA A 92 -3.40 -1.56 13.98
N ARG A 93 -4.53 -1.00 13.58
CA ARG A 93 -5.62 -1.74 12.92
C ARG A 93 -5.23 -2.29 11.55
N LEU A 94 -4.36 -1.61 10.82
CA LEU A 94 -3.92 -2.05 9.50
C LEU A 94 -3.17 -3.40 9.55
N PRO A 95 -2.06 -3.56 10.31
CA PRO A 95 -1.42 -4.87 10.42
C PRO A 95 -2.32 -5.91 11.09
N PHE A 96 -3.21 -5.50 12.00
CA PHE A 96 -4.15 -6.43 12.63
C PHE A 96 -5.17 -6.97 11.62
N LEU A 97 -5.58 -6.17 10.63
CA LEU A 97 -6.41 -6.63 9.51
C LEU A 97 -5.72 -7.75 8.71
N TYR A 98 -4.41 -7.66 8.50
CA TYR A 98 -3.62 -8.72 7.84
C TYR A 98 -3.56 -9.99 8.69
N LEU A 99 -3.41 -9.88 10.02
CA LEU A 99 -3.44 -11.02 10.95
C LEU A 99 -4.79 -11.75 10.95
N LEU A 100 -5.87 -11.04 10.65
CA LEU A 100 -7.23 -11.57 10.54
C LEU A 100 -7.60 -11.97 9.10
N ASP A 101 -6.63 -12.19 8.23
CA ASP A 101 -6.84 -12.51 6.81
C ASP A 101 -7.82 -11.57 6.10
N GLY A 102 -7.73 -10.29 6.39
CA GLY A 102 -8.56 -9.28 5.75
C GLY A 102 -10.00 -9.19 6.24
N VAL A 103 -10.35 -9.85 7.33
CA VAL A 103 -11.70 -9.78 7.94
C VAL A 103 -11.66 -8.91 9.19
N TRP A 104 -12.53 -7.91 9.28
CA TRP A 104 -12.65 -7.02 10.42
C TRP A 104 -14.09 -6.92 10.90
N GLY A 105 -14.35 -7.21 12.18
CA GLY A 105 -15.70 -7.17 12.74
C GLY A 105 -16.72 -8.05 12.00
N GLY A 106 -16.27 -9.15 11.38
CA GLY A 106 -17.11 -10.04 10.58
C GLY A 106 -17.30 -9.58 9.11
N VAL A 107 -16.70 -8.44 8.72
CA VAL A 107 -16.76 -7.91 7.35
C VAL A 107 -15.43 -8.18 6.65
N ARG A 108 -15.46 -8.70 5.41
CA ARG A 108 -14.27 -8.87 4.59
C ARG A 108 -13.88 -7.55 3.96
N VAL A 109 -12.75 -7.02 4.35
CA VAL A 109 -12.17 -5.75 3.86
C VAL A 109 -11.14 -6.00 2.76
N LEU A 110 -10.29 -7.04 2.92
CA LEU A 110 -9.32 -7.43 1.89
C LEU A 110 -9.77 -8.73 1.20
N PRO A 111 -9.43 -8.93 -0.07
CA PRO A 111 -9.69 -10.19 -0.76
C PRO A 111 -9.11 -11.38 0.01
N GLU A 112 -9.76 -12.54 -0.10
CA GLU A 112 -9.24 -13.79 0.45
C GLU A 112 -7.87 -14.12 -0.16
N GLY A 113 -6.94 -14.57 0.69
CA GLY A 113 -5.55 -14.85 0.30
C GLY A 113 -4.67 -13.62 0.08
N TRP A 114 -5.22 -12.40 0.18
CA TRP A 114 -4.42 -11.18 0.01
C TRP A 114 -3.34 -11.03 1.07
N ALA A 115 -3.64 -11.34 2.32
CA ALA A 115 -2.67 -11.26 3.42
C ALA A 115 -1.49 -12.22 3.19
N GLU A 116 -1.75 -13.45 2.76
CA GLU A 116 -0.71 -14.42 2.39
C GLU A 116 0.12 -13.93 1.22
N TYR A 117 -0.51 -13.50 0.13
CA TYR A 117 0.16 -12.94 -1.04
C TYR A 117 1.07 -11.77 -0.67
N ALA A 118 0.56 -10.78 0.07
CA ALA A 118 1.31 -9.58 0.47
C ALA A 118 2.49 -9.91 1.42
N CYS A 119 2.41 -11.02 2.15
CA CYS A 119 3.48 -11.50 3.02
C CYS A 119 4.45 -12.48 2.34
N THR A 120 4.18 -12.89 1.09
CA THR A 120 5.08 -13.76 0.33
C THR A 120 6.28 -12.96 -0.20
N ILE A 121 7.47 -13.54 -0.08
CA ILE A 121 8.70 -12.94 -0.60
C ILE A 121 8.61 -12.89 -2.12
N SER A 122 8.69 -11.69 -2.70
CA SER A 122 8.57 -11.47 -4.15
C SER A 122 9.92 -11.45 -4.86
N ALA A 123 10.95 -10.90 -4.23
CA ALA A 123 12.33 -10.88 -4.74
C ALA A 123 13.31 -10.62 -3.60
N ALA A 124 14.54 -11.08 -3.74
CA ALA A 124 15.65 -10.71 -2.87
C ALA A 124 16.33 -9.44 -3.40
N GLU A 125 16.58 -8.48 -2.53
CA GLU A 125 17.44 -7.34 -2.85
C GLU A 125 18.90 -7.76 -2.63
N GLU A 126 19.71 -7.70 -3.68
CA GLU A 126 21.15 -7.87 -3.55
C GLU A 126 21.78 -6.52 -3.18
N GLU A 127 21.95 -6.26 -1.89
CA GLU A 127 22.85 -5.22 -1.45
C GLU A 127 24.28 -5.75 -1.48
N GLU A 128 25.18 -5.09 -2.21
CA GLU A 128 26.61 -5.40 -2.18
C GLU A 128 27.14 -5.26 -0.74
N GLY A 129 27.33 -6.40 -0.05
CA GLY A 129 27.99 -6.48 1.26
C GLY A 129 27.12 -6.28 2.49
N GLY A 130 25.78 -6.14 2.35
CA GLY A 130 24.84 -6.03 3.47
C GLY A 130 24.07 -7.33 3.76
N PRO A 131 23.33 -7.40 4.89
CA PRO A 131 22.40 -8.49 5.13
C PRO A 131 21.33 -8.46 4.05
N LYS A 132 21.02 -9.62 3.44
CA LYS A 132 19.98 -9.75 2.42
C LYS A 132 18.64 -9.28 3.00
N CYS A 133 18.12 -8.15 2.51
CA CYS A 133 16.77 -7.74 2.79
C CYS A 133 15.81 -8.49 1.88
N GLU A 134 14.91 -9.27 2.47
CA GLU A 134 13.85 -9.97 1.74
C GLU A 134 12.64 -9.03 1.65
N HIS A 135 12.31 -8.52 0.47
CA HIS A 135 11.12 -7.72 0.26
C HIS A 135 9.92 -8.61 -0.08
N ARG A 136 8.79 -8.29 0.53
CA ARG A 136 7.50 -8.92 0.25
C ARG A 136 6.68 -8.01 -0.64
N ALA A 137 5.65 -8.53 -1.30
CA ALA A 137 4.95 -7.86 -2.39
C ALA A 137 4.54 -6.39 -2.10
N LEU A 138 4.26 -6.02 -0.86
CA LEU A 138 3.92 -4.64 -0.47
C LEU A 138 4.36 -4.27 0.95
N SER A 139 5.17 -5.09 1.62
CA SER A 139 5.52 -4.85 3.03
C SER A 139 7.00 -5.04 3.31
N TRP A 140 7.50 -4.30 4.30
CA TRP A 140 8.81 -4.54 4.90
C TRP A 140 8.84 -5.93 5.57
N PRO A 141 9.97 -6.65 5.52
CA PRO A 141 10.09 -7.89 6.23
C PRO A 141 9.97 -7.62 7.74
N VAL A 142 8.91 -8.10 8.33
CA VAL A 142 8.90 -8.32 9.78
C VAL A 142 9.77 -9.55 9.99
N GLY A 143 10.86 -9.43 10.74
CA GLY A 143 11.77 -10.52 11.02
C GLY A 143 10.99 -11.79 11.38
N LYS A 144 11.52 -12.95 10.99
CA LYS A 144 10.92 -14.26 11.25
C LYS A 144 10.39 -14.29 12.69
N ALA A 145 9.07 -14.37 12.84
CA ALA A 145 8.49 -14.56 14.14
C ALA A 145 9.14 -15.81 14.78
N PRO A 146 9.62 -15.76 16.01
CA PRO A 146 10.13 -16.95 16.66
C PRO A 146 9.02 -17.99 16.63
N SER A 147 9.33 -19.19 16.14
CA SER A 147 8.41 -20.32 16.18
C SER A 147 7.98 -20.51 17.63
N LEU A 148 6.71 -20.24 17.92
CA LEU A 148 6.11 -20.67 19.19
C LEU A 148 6.06 -22.21 19.14
N THR A 149 7.18 -22.84 19.47
CA THR A 149 7.16 -24.26 19.80
C THR A 149 6.41 -24.39 21.11
N SER A 150 5.20 -24.95 21.03
CA SER A 150 4.43 -25.41 22.17
C SER A 150 5.29 -26.38 22.99
N THR A 151 5.66 -26.01 24.19
CA THR A 151 6.04 -26.94 25.27
C THR A 151 4.78 -27.45 25.96
#